data_3fadeb193e65c79908cc5f7cffedc164
#
_entry.id   3fadeb193e65c79908cc5f7cffedc164
#
_cell.length_a   1.000
_cell.length_b   1.000
_cell.length_c   1.000
_cell.angle_alpha   90.00
_cell.angle_beta   90.00
_cell.angle_gamma   90.00
#
_symmetry.space_group_name_H-M   'P 1'
#
loop_
_entity.id
_entity.type
_entity.pdbx_description
1 polymer ?
#
loop_
_entity_poly.entity_id
_entity_poly.type
_entity_poly.pdbx_seq_one_letter_code
_entity_poly.pdbx_strand_id
1 'polypeptide(L)'
;MAHQALEFRQAGAAVGAAAQLALQSGQAGIVAALSPQQAWAQNVRSAERFLATRASVHTKVNMAKCERILAGEDVWTVLNADKTRNFWLGIVSRGVEGVCIDRHAIDIALGVRHIEASRPTLGKRLYAAAADAYRAAADMLAAEGAILSPAE
;
A
#
# COMPACT_ATOMS: atom_id res chain seq x y z
N MET A 1 7.73 -15.02 17.64
CA MET A 1 8.57 -14.03 16.96
C MET A 1 9.15 -14.56 15.64
N ALA A 2 9.72 -15.78 15.56
CA ALA A 2 10.27 -16.33 14.30
C ALA A 2 9.21 -16.57 13.20
N HIS A 3 7.97 -16.91 13.55
CA HIS A 3 6.90 -17.18 12.59
C HIS A 3 6.42 -15.89 11.87
N GLN A 4 6.28 -14.80 12.60
CA GLN A 4 5.95 -13.48 12.03
C GLN A 4 7.06 -12.95 11.09
N ALA A 5 8.33 -13.16 11.45
CA ALA A 5 9.46 -12.78 10.59
C ALA A 5 9.51 -13.61 9.29
N LEU A 6 9.02 -14.86 9.32
CA LEU A 6 8.94 -15.71 8.13
C LEU A 6 7.78 -15.27 7.22
N GLU A 7 6.64 -14.91 7.79
CA GLU A 7 5.49 -14.37 7.04
C GLU A 7 5.83 -13.02 6.39
N PHE A 8 6.56 -12.14 7.10
CA PHE A 8 7.06 -10.88 6.53
C PHE A 8 8.07 -11.10 5.39
N ARG A 9 8.95 -12.09 5.49
CA ARG A 9 9.89 -12.44 4.40
C ARG A 9 9.18 -13.06 3.20
N GLN A 10 8.17 -13.90 3.43
CA GLN A 10 7.35 -14.47 2.35
C GLN A 10 6.46 -13.40 1.71
N ALA A 11 5.91 -12.49 2.51
CA ALA A 11 5.22 -11.30 2.01
C ALA A 11 6.18 -10.42 1.19
N GLY A 12 7.41 -10.20 1.65
CA GLY A 12 8.43 -9.44 0.93
C GLY A 12 8.84 -10.06 -0.41
N ALA A 13 8.97 -11.38 -0.50
CA ALA A 13 9.25 -12.07 -1.76
C ALA A 13 8.04 -12.03 -2.72
N ALA A 14 6.82 -12.16 -2.20
CA ALA A 14 5.59 -12.01 -2.98
C ALA A 14 5.38 -10.56 -3.44
N VAL A 15 5.75 -9.57 -2.61
CA VAL A 15 5.82 -8.15 -2.97
C VAL A 15 6.80 -7.94 -4.12
N GLY A 16 7.98 -8.55 -4.05
CA GLY A 16 8.98 -8.48 -5.12
C GLY A 16 8.47 -9.02 -6.46
N ALA A 17 7.81 -10.17 -6.45
CA ALA A 17 7.24 -10.77 -7.66
C ALA A 17 6.06 -9.95 -8.23
N ALA A 18 5.16 -9.48 -7.38
CA ALA A 18 4.03 -8.65 -7.81
C ALA A 18 4.47 -7.25 -8.25
N ALA A 19 5.46 -6.64 -7.57
CA ALA A 19 6.05 -5.39 -7.99
C ALA A 19 6.78 -5.52 -9.32
N GLN A 20 7.45 -6.65 -9.57
CA GLN A 20 8.08 -6.94 -10.85
C GLN A 20 7.05 -7.08 -11.97
N LEU A 21 5.95 -7.78 -11.73
CA LEU A 21 4.83 -7.92 -12.66
C LEU A 21 4.16 -6.57 -12.94
N ALA A 22 3.92 -5.78 -11.91
CA ALA A 22 3.32 -4.45 -11.99
C ALA A 22 4.24 -3.43 -12.69
N LEU A 23 5.54 -3.48 -12.44
CA LEU A 23 6.55 -2.64 -13.09
C LEU A 23 6.72 -2.97 -14.57
N GLN A 24 6.66 -4.25 -14.95
CA GLN A 24 6.76 -4.70 -16.34
C GLN A 24 5.54 -4.32 -17.18
N SER A 25 4.38 -4.17 -16.58
CA SER A 25 3.13 -3.98 -17.29
C SER A 25 2.43 -2.63 -17.04
N GLY A 26 2.98 -1.76 -16.18
CA GLY A 26 2.33 -0.51 -15.79
C GLY A 26 1.04 -0.72 -14.95
N GLN A 27 0.89 -1.86 -14.29
CA GLN A 27 -0.35 -2.29 -13.63
C GLN A 27 -0.36 -2.13 -12.10
N ALA A 28 0.70 -1.54 -11.53
CA ALA A 28 0.78 -1.27 -10.10
C ALA A 28 -0.44 -0.47 -9.58
N GLY A 29 -0.98 0.41 -10.42
CA GLY A 29 -2.17 1.18 -10.12
C GLY A 29 -3.43 0.31 -9.92
N ILE A 30 -3.53 -0.81 -10.64
CA ILE A 30 -4.64 -1.77 -10.48
C ILE A 30 -4.53 -2.48 -9.14
N VAL A 31 -3.32 -2.92 -8.76
CA VAL A 31 -3.06 -3.52 -7.45
C VAL A 31 -3.45 -2.53 -6.34
N ALA A 32 -3.07 -1.27 -6.47
CA ALA A 32 -3.42 -0.24 -5.49
C ALA A 32 -4.93 0.06 -5.46
N ALA A 33 -5.60 0.11 -6.61
CA ALA A 33 -7.05 0.32 -6.69
C ALA A 33 -7.86 -0.81 -6.03
N LEU A 34 -7.35 -2.05 -6.07
CA LEU A 34 -7.98 -3.22 -5.49
C LEU A 34 -7.55 -3.50 -4.03
N SER A 35 -6.62 -2.72 -3.48
CA SER A 35 -6.08 -2.96 -2.13
C SER A 35 -7.04 -2.74 -0.96
N PRO A 36 -8.10 -1.89 -1.02
CA PRO A 36 -8.95 -1.65 0.13
C PRO A 36 -9.59 -2.93 0.67
N GLN A 37 -9.46 -3.14 2.00
CA GLN A 37 -10.04 -4.28 2.72
C GLN A 37 -9.58 -5.68 2.25
N GLN A 38 -8.44 -5.77 1.57
CA GLN A 38 -7.85 -7.03 1.17
C GLN A 38 -6.50 -7.26 1.83
N ALA A 39 -6.24 -8.50 2.26
CA ALA A 39 -4.90 -8.95 2.59
C ALA A 39 -4.04 -9.00 1.31
N TRP A 40 -2.73 -8.82 1.44
CA TRP A 40 -1.83 -8.73 0.30
C TRP A 40 -2.00 -9.87 -0.73
N ALA A 41 -1.96 -11.11 -0.27
CA ALA A 41 -2.10 -12.28 -1.16
C ALA A 41 -3.46 -12.30 -1.90
N GLN A 42 -4.53 -11.84 -1.25
CA GLN A 42 -5.84 -11.71 -1.88
C GLN A 42 -5.85 -10.59 -2.91
N ASN A 43 -5.23 -9.46 -2.60
CA ASN A 43 -5.10 -8.32 -3.50
C ASN A 43 -4.38 -8.70 -4.80
N VAL A 44 -3.24 -9.40 -4.68
CA VAL A 44 -2.48 -9.90 -5.85
C VAL A 44 -3.35 -10.81 -6.72
N ARG A 45 -4.01 -11.82 -6.13
CA ARG A 45 -4.91 -12.71 -6.88
C ARG A 45 -6.07 -11.98 -7.55
N SER A 46 -6.62 -10.96 -6.88
CA SER A 46 -7.69 -10.14 -7.45
C SER A 46 -7.19 -9.35 -8.65
N ALA A 47 -6.00 -8.75 -8.57
CA ALA A 47 -5.39 -8.03 -9.67
C ALA A 47 -5.08 -8.95 -10.86
N GLU A 48 -4.46 -10.10 -10.63
CA GLU A 48 -4.18 -11.10 -11.65
C GLU A 48 -5.46 -11.56 -12.35
N ARG A 49 -6.50 -11.91 -11.57
CA ARG A 49 -7.79 -12.34 -12.11
C ARG A 49 -8.45 -11.25 -12.94
N PHE A 50 -8.47 -10.01 -12.45
CA PHE A 50 -9.01 -8.88 -13.19
C PHE A 50 -8.26 -8.67 -14.51
N LEU A 51 -6.94 -8.67 -14.49
CA LEU A 51 -6.11 -8.47 -15.67
C LEU A 51 -6.31 -9.58 -16.71
N ALA A 52 -6.44 -10.82 -16.27
CA ALA A 52 -6.60 -11.96 -17.17
C ALA A 52 -8.02 -12.05 -17.77
N THR A 53 -9.06 -11.75 -16.99
CA THR A 53 -10.45 -12.10 -17.36
C THR A 53 -11.41 -10.93 -17.35
N ARG A 54 -11.01 -9.73 -16.87
CA ARG A 54 -11.91 -8.59 -16.61
C ARG A 54 -13.05 -8.92 -15.63
N ALA A 55 -12.91 -9.98 -14.85
CA ALA A 55 -13.93 -10.37 -13.88
C ALA A 55 -14.07 -9.30 -12.78
N SER A 56 -15.29 -9.13 -12.29
CA SER A 56 -15.55 -8.32 -11.11
C SER A 56 -14.98 -9.02 -9.87
N VAL A 57 -13.93 -8.45 -9.28
CA VAL A 57 -13.20 -9.01 -8.13
C VAL A 57 -13.29 -8.12 -6.90
N HIS A 58 -13.93 -6.97 -7.02
CA HIS A 58 -14.05 -5.97 -5.96
C HIS A 58 -15.32 -5.12 -6.11
N THR A 59 -15.48 -4.07 -5.31
CA THR A 59 -16.59 -3.12 -5.41
C THR A 59 -16.63 -2.43 -6.78
N LYS A 60 -17.81 -2.02 -7.23
CA LYS A 60 -18.01 -1.29 -8.50
C LYS A 60 -17.10 -0.07 -8.61
N VAL A 61 -16.92 0.68 -7.50
CA VAL A 61 -16.06 1.88 -7.47
C VAL A 61 -14.60 1.53 -7.75
N ASN A 62 -14.07 0.47 -7.14
CA ASN A 62 -12.70 0.05 -7.37
C ASN A 62 -12.51 -0.58 -8.75
N MET A 63 -13.50 -1.31 -9.24
CA MET A 63 -13.51 -1.84 -10.61
C MET A 63 -13.47 -0.70 -11.64
N ALA A 64 -14.26 0.36 -11.45
CA ALA A 64 -14.24 1.53 -12.33
C ALA A 64 -12.86 2.21 -12.36
N LYS A 65 -12.15 2.27 -11.23
CA LYS A 65 -10.75 2.77 -11.19
C LYS A 65 -9.82 1.89 -12.03
N CYS A 66 -9.95 0.58 -11.91
CA CYS A 66 -9.13 -0.36 -12.69
C CYS A 66 -9.35 -0.19 -14.20
N GLU A 67 -10.59 -0.02 -14.64
CA GLU A 67 -10.91 0.20 -16.05
C GLU A 67 -10.34 1.54 -16.56
N ARG A 68 -10.42 2.60 -15.78
CA ARG A 68 -9.85 3.90 -16.11
C ARG A 68 -8.32 3.83 -16.26
N ILE A 69 -7.65 3.13 -15.35
CA ILE A 69 -6.20 2.90 -15.43
C ILE A 69 -5.84 2.11 -16.69
N LEU A 70 -6.59 1.08 -17.02
CA LEU A 70 -6.39 0.31 -18.24
C LEU A 70 -6.63 1.12 -19.51
N ALA A 71 -7.54 2.08 -19.46
CA ALA A 71 -7.79 3.02 -20.56
C ALA A 71 -6.66 4.06 -20.73
N GLY A 72 -5.62 4.02 -19.88
CA GLY A 72 -4.47 4.91 -19.96
C GLY A 72 -4.63 6.23 -19.19
N GLU A 73 -5.64 6.34 -18.31
CA GLU A 73 -5.74 7.51 -17.44
C GLU A 73 -4.60 7.53 -16.42
N ASP A 74 -4.18 8.72 -16.03
CA ASP A 74 -3.12 8.90 -15.03
C ASP A 74 -3.49 8.26 -13.69
N VAL A 75 -2.62 7.36 -13.24
CA VAL A 75 -2.84 6.56 -12.01
C VAL A 75 -3.00 7.44 -10.79
N TRP A 76 -2.20 8.50 -10.65
CA TRP A 76 -2.27 9.42 -9.53
C TRP A 76 -3.62 10.12 -9.44
N THR A 77 -4.17 10.49 -10.59
CA THR A 77 -5.50 11.12 -10.69
C THR A 77 -6.62 10.14 -10.37
N VAL A 78 -6.53 8.91 -10.86
CA VAL A 78 -7.54 7.87 -10.62
C VAL A 78 -7.55 7.42 -9.16
N LEU A 79 -6.36 7.25 -8.54
CA LEU A 79 -6.21 6.92 -7.13
C LEU A 79 -6.35 8.18 -6.27
N ASN A 80 -7.56 8.60 -5.99
CA ASN A 80 -7.87 9.88 -5.37
C ASN A 80 -7.71 9.94 -3.84
N ALA A 81 -7.28 8.86 -3.17
CA ALA A 81 -7.04 8.81 -1.74
C ALA A 81 -5.55 8.68 -1.42
N ASP A 82 -5.07 9.40 -0.41
CA ASP A 82 -3.65 9.43 -0.03
C ASP A 82 -3.10 8.02 0.26
N LYS A 83 -3.86 7.18 0.96
CA LYS A 83 -3.47 5.79 1.24
C LYS A 83 -3.18 5.00 -0.04
N THR A 84 -4.09 5.00 -1.01
CA THR A 84 -3.93 4.21 -2.25
C THR A 84 -2.87 4.80 -3.17
N ARG A 85 -2.69 6.12 -3.18
CA ARG A 85 -1.59 6.79 -3.90
C ARG A 85 -0.24 6.41 -3.34
N ASN A 86 -0.07 6.49 -2.02
CA ASN A 86 1.18 6.13 -1.37
C ASN A 86 1.46 4.62 -1.45
N PHE A 87 0.42 3.79 -1.43
CA PHE A 87 0.58 2.36 -1.67
C PHE A 87 1.08 2.07 -3.10
N TRP A 88 0.53 2.72 -4.10
CA TRP A 88 1.02 2.65 -5.47
C TRP A 88 2.46 3.16 -5.59
N LEU A 89 2.80 4.32 -4.99
CA LEU A 89 4.17 4.82 -4.95
C LEU A 89 5.14 3.81 -4.32
N GLY A 90 4.76 3.19 -3.21
CA GLY A 90 5.56 2.14 -2.58
C GLY A 90 5.83 0.95 -3.51
N ILE A 91 4.84 0.54 -4.31
CA ILE A 91 5.02 -0.53 -5.29
C ILE A 91 5.98 -0.11 -6.40
N VAL A 92 5.74 1.03 -7.06
CA VAL A 92 6.53 1.46 -8.23
C VAL A 92 7.95 1.88 -7.87
N SER A 93 8.16 2.42 -6.68
CA SER A 93 9.47 2.81 -6.16
C SER A 93 10.22 1.69 -5.43
N ARG A 94 9.63 0.50 -5.30
CA ARG A 94 10.16 -0.63 -4.52
C ARG A 94 10.40 -0.27 -3.05
N GLY A 95 9.46 0.44 -2.45
CA GLY A 95 9.52 0.85 -1.05
C GLY A 95 10.32 2.13 -0.76
N VAL A 96 10.93 2.77 -1.76
CA VAL A 96 11.72 3.99 -1.56
C VAL A 96 10.83 5.21 -1.35
N GLU A 97 9.72 5.32 -2.09
CA GLU A 97 8.76 6.40 -1.99
C GLU A 97 7.40 5.87 -1.51
N GLY A 98 6.59 6.76 -0.97
CA GLY A 98 5.23 6.42 -0.58
C GLY A 98 5.15 5.72 0.77
N VAL A 99 4.77 6.47 1.81
CA VAL A 99 4.46 5.92 3.13
C VAL A 99 2.96 5.67 3.22
N CYS A 100 2.56 4.40 3.19
CA CYS A 100 1.16 4.00 3.21
C CYS A 100 0.62 4.00 4.64
N ILE A 101 -0.01 5.08 5.05
CA ILE A 101 -0.60 5.22 6.38
C ILE A 101 -2.03 4.66 6.39
N ASP A 102 -2.23 3.62 7.16
CA ASP A 102 -3.54 3.07 7.46
C ASP A 102 -3.92 3.25 8.94
N ARG A 103 -5.05 2.67 9.34
CA ARG A 103 -5.53 2.77 10.72
C ARG A 103 -4.57 2.15 11.75
N HIS A 104 -3.84 1.11 11.37
CA HIS A 104 -2.87 0.47 12.26
C HIS A 104 -1.60 1.31 12.37
N ALA A 105 -1.15 1.88 11.25
CA ALA A 105 -0.03 2.80 11.26
C ALA A 105 -0.29 4.03 12.14
N ILE A 106 -1.51 4.60 12.09
CA ILE A 106 -1.89 5.69 12.99
C ILE A 106 -1.86 5.25 14.46
N ASP A 107 -2.39 4.09 14.77
CA ASP A 107 -2.38 3.56 16.15
C ASP A 107 -0.93 3.42 16.66
N ILE A 108 -0.03 2.95 15.83
CA ILE A 108 1.41 2.84 16.15
C ILE A 108 2.04 4.23 16.31
N ALA A 109 1.81 5.14 15.38
CA ALA A 109 2.38 6.49 15.43
C ALA A 109 1.94 7.29 16.66
N LEU A 110 0.73 7.05 17.15
CA LEU A 110 0.18 7.69 18.35
C LEU A 110 0.49 6.90 19.64
N GLY A 111 1.07 5.70 19.55
CA GLY A 111 1.34 4.84 20.70
C GLY A 111 0.08 4.31 21.39
N VAL A 112 -1.07 4.32 20.71
CA VAL A 112 -2.37 3.99 21.28
C VAL A 112 -3.14 3.07 20.33
N ARG A 113 -3.65 1.95 20.84
CA ARG A 113 -4.57 1.10 20.08
C ARG A 113 -5.99 1.63 20.22
N HIS A 114 -6.49 2.31 19.20
CA HIS A 114 -7.85 2.83 19.19
C HIS A 114 -8.89 1.73 18.89
N ILE A 115 -10.01 1.79 19.57
CA ILE A 115 -11.23 1.11 19.11
C ILE A 115 -11.83 1.93 17.96
N GLU A 116 -12.60 1.30 17.07
CA GLU A 116 -13.09 1.94 15.84
C GLU A 116 -13.83 3.27 16.10
N ALA A 117 -14.66 3.32 17.15
CA ALA A 117 -15.45 4.52 17.51
C ALA A 117 -14.61 5.70 18.01
N SER A 118 -13.40 5.47 18.53
CA SER A 118 -12.52 6.51 19.08
C SER A 118 -11.35 6.86 18.16
N ARG A 119 -11.23 6.18 17.02
CA ARG A 119 -10.10 6.40 16.10
C ARG A 119 -10.24 7.76 15.40
N PRO A 120 -9.16 8.57 15.38
CA PRO A 120 -9.20 9.85 14.71
C PRO A 120 -9.42 9.67 13.20
N THR A 121 -10.19 10.56 12.60
CA THR A 121 -10.34 10.60 11.15
C THR A 121 -9.00 10.93 10.49
N LEU A 122 -8.55 10.07 9.59
CA LEU A 122 -7.30 10.24 8.87
C LEU A 122 -7.44 11.29 7.76
N GLY A 123 -7.50 12.57 8.16
CA GLY A 123 -7.46 13.69 7.25
C GLY A 123 -6.04 13.99 6.74
N LYS A 124 -5.91 14.81 5.71
CA LYS A 124 -4.62 15.12 5.04
C LYS A 124 -3.51 15.55 6.01
N ARG A 125 -3.82 16.41 7.00
CA ARG A 125 -2.81 16.89 7.97
C ARG A 125 -2.28 15.77 8.86
N LEU A 126 -3.18 14.92 9.38
CA LEU A 126 -2.78 13.79 10.23
C LEU A 126 -2.02 12.74 9.40
N TYR A 127 -2.46 12.50 8.16
CA TYR A 127 -1.74 11.62 7.25
C TYR A 127 -0.30 12.09 7.01
N ALA A 128 -0.11 13.36 6.67
CA ALA A 128 1.21 13.93 6.43
C ALA A 128 2.10 13.84 7.68
N ALA A 129 1.58 14.25 8.85
CA ALA A 129 2.34 14.18 10.10
C ALA A 129 2.76 12.74 10.47
N ALA A 130 1.88 11.77 10.28
CA ALA A 130 2.20 10.36 10.50
C ALA A 130 3.26 9.86 9.50
N ALA A 131 3.12 10.19 8.23
CA ALA A 131 4.10 9.82 7.20
C ALA A 131 5.49 10.40 7.50
N ASP A 132 5.56 11.65 7.97
CA ASP A 132 6.82 12.29 8.36
C ASP A 132 7.44 11.62 9.60
N ALA A 133 6.62 11.22 10.57
CA ALA A 133 7.08 10.48 11.74
C ALA A 133 7.67 9.11 11.35
N TYR A 134 7.03 8.40 10.42
CA TYR A 134 7.57 7.12 9.91
C TYR A 134 8.88 7.30 9.15
N ARG A 135 9.02 8.35 8.32
CA ARG A 135 10.29 8.67 7.65
C ARG A 135 11.40 8.97 8.66
N ALA A 136 11.11 9.83 9.65
CA ALA A 136 12.07 10.15 10.69
C ALA A 136 12.51 8.90 11.48
N ALA A 137 11.57 8.00 11.81
CA ALA A 137 11.90 6.76 12.49
C ALA A 137 12.78 5.84 11.62
N ALA A 138 12.50 5.74 10.31
CA ALA A 138 13.31 4.97 9.38
C ALA A 138 14.73 5.55 9.26
N ASP A 139 14.87 6.87 9.19
CA ASP A 139 16.18 7.55 9.15
C ASP A 139 16.98 7.30 10.44
N MET A 140 16.35 7.33 11.61
CA MET A 140 16.98 7.00 12.89
C MET A 140 17.47 5.56 12.93
N LEU A 141 16.64 4.60 12.50
CA LEU A 141 17.01 3.19 12.45
C LEU A 141 18.13 2.92 11.43
N ALA A 142 18.11 3.60 10.30
CA ALA A 142 19.18 3.52 9.30
C ALA A 142 20.51 4.06 9.87
N ALA A 143 20.48 5.14 10.64
CA ALA A 143 21.66 5.68 11.32
C ALA A 143 22.23 4.72 12.39
N GLU A 144 21.40 3.88 12.99
CA GLU A 144 21.79 2.81 13.91
C GLU A 144 22.26 1.52 13.20
N GLY A 145 22.31 1.52 11.87
CA GLY A 145 22.75 0.39 11.04
C GLY A 145 21.63 -0.59 10.66
N ALA A 146 20.38 -0.28 10.94
CA ALA A 146 19.25 -1.05 10.44
C ALA A 146 18.97 -0.71 8.96
N ILE A 147 18.87 -1.72 8.12
CA ILE A 147 18.49 -1.54 6.69
C ILE A 147 16.98 -1.64 6.60
N LEU A 148 16.30 -0.51 6.80
CA LEU A 148 14.84 -0.42 6.66
C LEU A 148 14.49 0.65 5.61
N SER A 149 13.46 0.37 4.81
CA SER A 149 12.82 1.39 3.99
C SER A 149 11.67 2.05 4.77
N PRO A 150 11.25 3.29 4.42
CA PRO A 150 10.11 3.95 5.05
C PRO A 150 8.77 3.20 4.87
N ALA A 151 8.74 2.17 4.03
CA ALA A 151 7.57 1.33 3.73
C ALA A 151 7.52 0.04 4.57
N GLU A 152 8.56 -0.28 5.32
CA GLU A 152 8.64 -1.40 6.27
C GLU A 152 8.29 -0.95 7.69
#